data_4bd7bcb4f7ed56b4c320e237ed94ce8b
#
_entry.id   4bd7bcb4f7ed56b4c320e237ed94ce8b
#
_cell.length_a   1.000
_cell.length_b   1.000
_cell.length_c   1.000
_cell.angle_alpha   90.00
_cell.angle_beta   90.00
_cell.angle_gamma   90.00
#
_symmetry.space_group_name_H-M   'P 1'
#
loop_
_entity.id
_entity.type
_entity.pdbx_description
1 polymer ?
#
loop_
_entity_poly.entity_id
_entity_poly.type
_entity_poly.pdbx_seq_one_letter_code
_entity_poly.pdbx_strand_id
1 'polypeptide(L)'
;MKITNFILFQLAWFVTILSAAKGVAYIGVFYTIIWMLWHLLMMTKTRNAEIKSLLFAAFIGYAFDSILVVTGVIIFPEHTSLGGPSPLWMVCLWINLIATINLSLSWLKGRYVLSGAIAAIAGPMAYIAGEKLGAITLFGNISMFIISIMWCVAMPLLIWASETFTRQQLSQE
;
A
#
# COMPACT_ATOMS: atom_id res chain seq x y z
N MET A 1 7.23 5.15 -18.72
CA MET A 1 6.41 4.34 -17.82
C MET A 1 6.78 4.47 -16.33
N LYS A 2 8.07 4.38 -15.91
CA LYS A 2 8.45 4.47 -14.47
C LYS A 2 8.05 5.79 -13.81
N ILE A 3 8.35 6.92 -14.45
CA ILE A 3 8.02 8.26 -13.93
C ILE A 3 6.50 8.45 -13.84
N THR A 4 5.77 8.10 -14.89
CA THR A 4 4.30 8.18 -14.92
C THR A 4 3.68 7.34 -13.80
N ASN A 5 4.17 6.10 -13.60
CA ASN A 5 3.72 5.22 -12.52
C ASN A 5 3.97 5.86 -11.15
N PHE A 6 5.15 6.45 -10.93
CA PHE A 6 5.47 7.12 -9.66
C PHE A 6 4.57 8.35 -9.42
N ILE A 7 4.32 9.17 -10.45
CA ILE A 7 3.43 10.33 -10.33
C ILE A 7 2.00 9.88 -10.00
N LEU A 8 1.46 8.88 -10.70
CA LEU A 8 0.12 8.38 -10.45
C LEU A 8 0.00 7.72 -9.07
N PHE A 9 1.05 7.02 -8.61
CA PHE A 9 1.14 6.52 -7.23
C PHE A 9 1.03 7.66 -6.21
N GLN A 10 1.80 8.73 -6.38
CA GLN A 10 1.77 9.87 -5.46
C GLN A 10 0.41 10.58 -5.47
N LEU A 11 -0.17 10.79 -6.65
CA LEU A 11 -1.52 11.36 -6.77
C LEU A 11 -2.56 10.49 -6.08
N ALA A 12 -2.53 9.16 -6.29
CA ALA A 12 -3.43 8.22 -5.63
C ALA A 12 -3.28 8.29 -4.11
N TRP A 13 -2.04 8.35 -3.60
CA TRP A 13 -1.78 8.47 -2.17
C TRP A 13 -2.41 9.76 -1.60
N PHE A 14 -2.14 10.92 -2.20
CA PHE A 14 -2.69 12.20 -1.73
C PHE A 14 -4.22 12.26 -1.82
N VAL A 15 -4.79 11.84 -2.97
CA VAL A 15 -6.24 11.82 -3.16
C VAL A 15 -6.90 10.93 -2.11
N THR A 16 -6.34 9.75 -1.85
CA THR A 16 -6.91 8.79 -0.88
C THR A 16 -6.84 9.33 0.55
N ILE A 17 -5.70 9.83 0.99
CA ILE A 17 -5.53 10.36 2.35
C ILE A 17 -6.40 11.61 2.56
N LEU A 18 -6.37 12.57 1.63
CA LEU A 18 -7.13 13.82 1.77
C LEU A 18 -8.64 13.60 1.71
N SER A 19 -9.10 12.66 0.87
CA SER A 19 -10.52 12.31 0.82
C SER A 19 -10.98 11.59 2.10
N ALA A 20 -10.15 10.71 2.66
CA ALA A 20 -10.42 10.07 3.94
C ALA A 20 -10.50 11.11 5.08
N ALA A 21 -9.52 12.00 5.19
CA ALA A 21 -9.51 13.06 6.19
C ALA A 21 -10.74 13.98 6.13
N LYS A 22 -11.34 14.15 4.93
CA LYS A 22 -12.54 14.97 4.72
C LYS A 22 -13.86 14.19 4.84
N GLY A 23 -13.84 12.90 5.20
CA GLY A 23 -15.03 12.06 5.31
C GLY A 23 -15.64 11.61 3.98
N VAL A 24 -14.93 11.77 2.87
CA VAL A 24 -15.36 11.37 1.51
C VAL A 24 -14.42 10.33 0.91
N ALA A 25 -14.01 9.34 1.72
CA ALA A 25 -13.01 8.33 1.41
C ALA A 25 -13.28 7.57 0.09
N TYR A 26 -14.56 7.46 -0.33
CA TYR A 26 -14.94 6.85 -1.59
C TYR A 26 -14.27 7.48 -2.81
N ILE A 27 -13.92 8.78 -2.78
CA ILE A 27 -13.22 9.46 -3.88
C ILE A 27 -11.85 8.82 -4.10
N GLY A 28 -11.09 8.57 -3.01
CA GLY A 28 -9.80 7.88 -3.08
C GLY A 28 -9.92 6.45 -3.59
N VAL A 29 -10.97 5.73 -3.17
CA VAL A 29 -11.25 4.38 -3.64
C VAL A 29 -11.53 4.37 -5.16
N PHE A 30 -12.40 5.25 -5.66
CA PHE A 30 -12.70 5.37 -7.10
C PHE A 30 -11.45 5.74 -7.91
N TYR A 31 -10.66 6.70 -7.42
CA TYR A 31 -9.40 7.06 -8.09
C TYR A 31 -8.46 5.85 -8.19
N THR A 32 -8.30 5.10 -7.10
CA THR A 32 -7.45 3.91 -7.08
C THR A 32 -7.95 2.84 -8.05
N ILE A 33 -9.27 2.62 -8.14
CA ILE A 33 -9.85 1.66 -9.10
C ILE A 33 -9.51 2.08 -10.54
N ILE A 34 -9.74 3.33 -10.92
CA ILE A 34 -9.45 3.83 -12.28
C ILE A 34 -7.97 3.70 -12.58
N TRP A 35 -7.10 4.08 -11.63
CA TRP A 35 -5.65 3.94 -11.75
C TRP A 35 -5.22 2.49 -11.93
N MET A 36 -5.78 1.54 -11.15
CA MET A 36 -5.45 0.12 -11.26
C MET A 36 -5.93 -0.50 -12.56
N LEU A 37 -7.11 -0.10 -13.06
CA LEU A 37 -7.59 -0.53 -14.38
C LEU A 37 -6.62 -0.10 -15.47
N TRP A 38 -6.19 1.16 -15.47
CA TRP A 38 -5.19 1.65 -16.42
C TRP A 38 -3.85 0.90 -16.27
N HIS A 39 -3.38 0.69 -15.04
CA HIS A 39 -2.16 -0.06 -14.75
C HIS A 39 -2.22 -1.47 -15.35
N LEU A 40 -3.29 -2.21 -15.11
CA LEU A 40 -3.48 -3.57 -15.63
C LEU A 40 -3.61 -3.61 -17.17
N LEU A 41 -4.15 -2.56 -17.80
CA LEU A 41 -4.18 -2.44 -19.24
C LEU A 41 -2.77 -2.25 -19.84
N MET A 42 -1.88 -1.57 -19.13
CA MET A 42 -0.49 -1.37 -19.54
C MET A 42 0.40 -2.61 -19.30
N MET A 43 0.08 -3.43 -18.30
CA MET A 43 0.86 -4.62 -17.91
C MET A 43 0.40 -5.89 -18.65
N THR A 44 0.34 -5.82 -19.98
CA THR A 44 -0.26 -6.89 -20.81
C THR A 44 0.42 -8.25 -20.66
N LYS A 45 1.76 -8.29 -20.59
CA LYS A 45 2.54 -9.55 -20.50
C LYS A 45 2.51 -10.17 -19.10
N THR A 46 2.37 -9.37 -18.06
CA THR A 46 2.42 -9.82 -16.66
C THR A 46 1.10 -9.58 -15.92
N ARG A 47 0.00 -9.39 -16.65
CA ARG A 47 -1.29 -8.97 -16.08
C ARG A 47 -1.80 -9.89 -14.96
N ASN A 48 -1.73 -11.20 -15.16
CA ASN A 48 -2.20 -12.15 -14.15
C ASN A 48 -1.31 -12.12 -12.89
N ALA A 49 0.00 -11.97 -13.06
CA ALA A 49 0.91 -11.79 -11.94
C ALA A 49 0.65 -10.47 -11.20
N GLU A 50 0.37 -9.38 -11.92
CA GLU A 50 -0.02 -8.10 -11.31
C GLU A 50 -1.32 -8.25 -10.50
N ILE A 51 -2.36 -8.89 -11.06
CA ILE A 51 -3.62 -9.13 -10.32
C ILE A 51 -3.36 -9.91 -9.03
N LYS A 52 -2.57 -10.99 -9.09
CA LYS A 52 -2.20 -11.77 -7.89
C LYS A 52 -1.45 -10.90 -6.87
N SER A 53 -0.55 -10.04 -7.33
CA SER A 53 0.20 -9.12 -6.48
C SER A 53 -0.71 -8.09 -5.81
N LEU A 54 -1.67 -7.49 -6.55
CA LEU A 54 -2.64 -6.55 -6.01
C LEU A 54 -3.53 -7.20 -4.94
N LEU A 55 -4.04 -8.41 -5.19
CA LEU A 55 -4.85 -9.16 -4.24
C LEU A 55 -4.05 -9.54 -2.99
N PHE A 56 -2.81 -9.97 -3.16
CA PHE A 56 -1.91 -10.27 -2.04
C PHE A 56 -1.64 -9.05 -1.19
N ALA A 57 -1.34 -7.89 -1.81
CA ALA A 57 -1.11 -6.64 -1.09
C ALA A 57 -2.37 -6.16 -0.36
N ALA A 58 -3.55 -6.32 -0.97
CA ALA A 58 -4.82 -6.01 -0.32
C ALA A 58 -5.04 -6.85 0.94
N PHE A 59 -4.78 -8.16 0.86
CA PHE A 59 -4.91 -9.08 2.00
C PHE A 59 -3.90 -8.76 3.10
N ILE A 60 -2.62 -8.64 2.77
CA ILE A 60 -1.56 -8.35 3.75
C ILE A 60 -1.77 -6.98 4.39
N GLY A 61 -2.10 -5.96 3.59
CA GLY A 61 -2.36 -4.62 4.08
C GLY A 61 -3.56 -4.58 5.02
N TYR A 62 -4.66 -5.21 4.63
CA TYR A 62 -5.83 -5.33 5.50
C TYR A 62 -5.49 -6.02 6.83
N ALA A 63 -4.76 -7.14 6.79
CA ALA A 63 -4.39 -7.89 7.98
C ALA A 63 -3.49 -7.06 8.92
N PHE A 64 -2.45 -6.43 8.37
CA PHE A 64 -1.50 -5.65 9.16
C PHE A 64 -2.14 -4.43 9.80
N ASP A 65 -2.89 -3.63 9.02
CA ASP A 65 -3.57 -2.48 9.57
C ASP A 65 -4.68 -2.86 10.56
N SER A 66 -5.38 -3.97 10.32
CA SER A 66 -6.37 -4.47 11.28
C SER A 66 -5.73 -4.88 12.61
N ILE A 67 -4.54 -5.49 12.59
CA ILE A 67 -3.77 -5.77 13.82
C ILE A 67 -3.42 -4.46 14.54
N LEU A 68 -2.95 -3.43 13.82
CA LEU A 68 -2.62 -2.14 14.42
C LEU A 68 -3.85 -1.47 15.07
N VAL A 69 -5.03 -1.61 14.45
CA VAL A 69 -6.29 -1.09 15.03
C VAL A 69 -6.71 -1.88 16.26
N VAL A 70 -6.77 -3.21 16.17
CA VAL A 70 -7.22 -4.07 17.29
C VAL A 70 -6.29 -3.96 18.49
N THR A 71 -4.99 -3.72 18.25
CA THR A 71 -4.00 -3.52 19.32
C THR A 71 -3.94 -2.08 19.83
N GLY A 72 -4.76 -1.17 19.29
CA GLY A 72 -4.82 0.23 19.72
C GLY A 72 -3.60 1.07 19.31
N VAL A 73 -2.83 0.62 18.32
CA VAL A 73 -1.67 1.35 17.79
C VAL A 73 -2.10 2.52 16.92
N ILE A 74 -3.18 2.34 16.16
CA ILE A 74 -3.81 3.37 15.32
C ILE A 74 -5.33 3.37 15.50
N ILE A 75 -5.97 4.51 15.27
CA ILE A 75 -7.43 4.65 15.16
C ILE A 75 -7.77 5.36 13.86
N PHE A 76 -8.81 4.85 13.19
CA PHE A 76 -9.46 5.53 12.07
C PHE A 76 -10.72 6.26 12.56
N PRO A 77 -11.00 7.47 12.07
CA PRO A 77 -12.27 8.15 12.35
C PRO A 77 -13.47 7.28 11.92
N GLU A 78 -14.54 7.24 12.73
CA GLU A 78 -15.73 6.40 12.47
C GLU A 78 -16.33 6.58 11.07
N HIS A 79 -16.38 7.82 10.59
CA HIS A 79 -16.91 8.14 9.26
C HIS A 79 -16.07 7.62 8.09
N THR A 80 -14.90 7.02 8.35
CA THR A 80 -14.01 6.44 7.34
C THR A 80 -13.84 4.92 7.49
N SER A 81 -14.48 4.31 8.47
CA SER A 81 -14.25 2.91 8.90
C SER A 81 -14.96 1.84 8.03
N LEU A 82 -15.47 2.20 6.84
CA LEU A 82 -16.10 1.23 5.94
C LEU A 82 -15.11 0.12 5.55
N GLY A 83 -15.46 -1.11 5.89
CA GLY A 83 -14.66 -2.29 5.54
C GLY A 83 -14.07 -3.05 6.73
N GLY A 84 -14.42 -2.71 7.97
CA GLY A 84 -14.00 -3.39 9.19
C GLY A 84 -12.83 -2.69 9.90
N PRO A 85 -11.96 -3.40 10.65
CA PRO A 85 -10.91 -2.74 11.42
C PRO A 85 -10.01 -1.87 10.55
N SER A 86 -9.45 -2.40 9.45
CA SER A 86 -8.80 -1.58 8.44
C SER A 86 -9.81 -1.11 7.40
N PRO A 87 -9.96 0.21 7.18
CA PRO A 87 -10.93 0.72 6.21
C PRO A 87 -10.48 0.47 4.77
N LEU A 88 -11.47 0.39 3.86
CA LEU A 88 -11.24 0.09 2.44
C LEU A 88 -10.24 1.06 1.77
N TRP A 89 -10.27 2.35 2.12
CA TRP A 89 -9.33 3.33 1.56
C TRP A 89 -7.88 3.04 1.96
N MET A 90 -7.66 2.47 3.15
CA MET A 90 -6.31 2.07 3.58
C MET A 90 -5.81 0.87 2.78
N VAL A 91 -6.69 -0.10 2.51
CA VAL A 91 -6.39 -1.23 1.61
C VAL A 91 -6.00 -0.71 0.21
N CYS A 92 -6.66 0.33 -0.28
CA CYS A 92 -6.31 0.97 -1.55
C CYS A 92 -4.88 1.53 -1.57
N LEU A 93 -4.34 2.01 -0.45
CA LEU A 93 -2.95 2.46 -0.36
C LEU A 93 -1.95 1.31 -0.51
N TRP A 94 -2.26 0.14 0.03
CA TRP A 94 -1.44 -1.07 -0.16
C TRP A 94 -1.45 -1.55 -1.62
N ILE A 95 -2.63 -1.56 -2.23
CA ILE A 95 -2.81 -1.85 -3.66
C ILE A 95 -2.01 -0.85 -4.51
N ASN A 96 -2.08 0.43 -4.18
CA ASN A 96 -1.35 1.49 -4.86
C ASN A 96 0.18 1.28 -4.76
N LEU A 97 0.68 0.90 -3.59
CA LEU A 97 2.10 0.65 -3.37
C LEU A 97 2.61 -0.53 -4.21
N ILE A 98 1.92 -1.68 -4.18
CA ILE A 98 2.38 -2.88 -4.89
C ILE A 98 2.47 -2.64 -6.41
N ALA A 99 1.58 -1.81 -6.98
CA ALA A 99 1.61 -1.44 -8.40
C ALA A 99 2.88 -0.68 -8.82
N THR A 100 3.72 -0.24 -7.87
CA THR A 100 5.01 0.40 -8.15
C THR A 100 6.17 -0.58 -8.24
N ILE A 101 6.06 -1.77 -7.64
CA ILE A 101 7.18 -2.71 -7.47
C ILE A 101 7.73 -3.22 -8.81
N ASN A 102 6.87 -3.46 -9.79
CA ASN A 102 7.29 -3.91 -11.11
C ASN A 102 7.73 -2.77 -12.06
N LEU A 103 7.55 -1.51 -11.66
CA LEU A 103 7.85 -0.33 -12.46
C LEU A 103 8.82 0.64 -11.76
N SER A 104 8.31 1.61 -11.00
CA SER A 104 9.12 2.68 -10.40
C SER A 104 10.03 2.18 -9.28
N LEU A 105 9.61 1.19 -8.50
CA LEU A 105 10.40 0.55 -7.43
C LEU A 105 11.10 -0.74 -7.86
N SER A 106 11.16 -1.04 -9.17
CA SER A 106 11.78 -2.27 -9.68
C SER A 106 13.26 -2.45 -9.30
N TRP A 107 13.94 -1.38 -8.93
CA TRP A 107 15.32 -1.39 -8.45
C TRP A 107 15.50 -2.03 -7.06
N LEU A 108 14.41 -2.19 -6.29
CA LEU A 108 14.40 -2.88 -5.00
C LEU A 108 14.28 -4.40 -5.12
N LYS A 109 13.94 -4.93 -6.30
CA LYS A 109 13.83 -6.37 -6.52
C LYS A 109 15.13 -7.08 -6.18
N GLY A 110 15.04 -8.21 -5.47
CA GLY A 110 16.17 -8.96 -4.96
C GLY A 110 16.93 -8.30 -3.79
N ARG A 111 16.57 -7.08 -3.40
CA ARG A 111 17.24 -6.31 -2.33
C ARG A 111 16.36 -6.25 -1.08
N TYR A 112 15.98 -7.40 -0.55
CA TYR A 112 14.99 -7.52 0.55
C TYR A 112 15.42 -6.77 1.83
N VAL A 113 16.68 -6.88 2.26
CA VAL A 113 17.19 -6.18 3.44
C VAL A 113 17.12 -4.66 3.25
N LEU A 114 17.54 -4.17 2.09
CA LEU A 114 17.48 -2.74 1.77
C LEU A 114 16.04 -2.23 1.71
N SER A 115 15.15 -3.01 1.11
CA SER A 115 13.74 -2.65 1.02
C SER A 115 13.07 -2.58 2.39
N GLY A 116 13.37 -3.53 3.27
CA GLY A 116 12.92 -3.51 4.66
C GLY A 116 13.45 -2.31 5.44
N ALA A 117 14.73 -1.99 5.31
CA ALA A 117 15.36 -0.85 5.97
C ALA A 117 14.75 0.49 5.51
N ILE A 118 14.54 0.67 4.20
CA ILE A 118 13.88 1.86 3.66
C ILE A 118 12.44 1.95 4.15
N ALA A 119 11.69 0.84 4.10
CA ALA A 119 10.30 0.80 4.50
C ALA A 119 10.11 1.01 6.00
N ALA A 120 11.05 0.55 6.84
CA ALA A 120 11.04 0.80 8.28
C ALA A 120 11.09 2.29 8.64
N ILE A 121 11.56 3.13 7.72
CA ILE A 121 11.59 4.59 7.86
C ILE A 121 10.40 5.22 7.12
N ALA A 122 10.23 4.89 5.84
CA ALA A 122 9.21 5.49 4.99
C ALA A 122 7.78 5.16 5.43
N GLY A 123 7.54 3.94 5.96
CA GLY A 123 6.24 3.53 6.48
C GLY A 123 5.75 4.43 7.61
N PRO A 124 6.47 4.51 8.75
CA PRO A 124 6.10 5.43 9.84
C PRO A 124 5.93 6.88 9.37
N MET A 125 6.78 7.36 8.46
CA MET A 125 6.65 8.71 7.90
C MET A 125 5.33 8.90 7.15
N ALA A 126 4.86 7.89 6.41
CA ALA A 126 3.58 7.94 5.73
C ALA A 126 2.39 7.97 6.72
N TYR A 127 2.48 7.22 7.83
CA TYR A 127 1.46 7.26 8.89
C TYR A 127 1.46 8.61 9.63
N ILE A 128 2.63 9.18 9.95
CA ILE A 128 2.74 10.54 10.52
C ILE A 128 2.10 11.57 9.56
N ALA A 129 2.36 11.46 8.28
CA ALA A 129 1.74 12.35 7.30
C ALA A 129 0.22 12.17 7.25
N GLY A 130 -0.29 10.92 7.33
CA GLY A 130 -1.71 10.62 7.42
C GLY A 130 -2.36 11.22 8.68
N GLU A 131 -1.67 11.17 9.82
CA GLU A 131 -2.13 11.80 11.07
C GLU A 131 -2.16 13.32 10.95
N LYS A 132 -1.10 13.94 10.45
CA LYS A 132 -1.05 15.40 10.24
C LYS A 132 -2.11 15.92 9.27
N LEU A 133 -2.53 15.09 8.33
CA LEU A 133 -3.61 15.37 7.39
C LEU A 133 -5.00 15.07 7.96
N GLY A 134 -5.09 14.44 9.15
CA GLY A 134 -6.35 14.15 9.84
C GLY A 134 -7.05 12.86 9.41
N ALA A 135 -6.36 11.96 8.69
CA ALA A 135 -6.94 10.71 8.23
C ALA A 135 -6.88 9.57 9.27
N ILE A 136 -5.94 9.63 10.22
CA ILE A 136 -5.71 8.63 11.27
C ILE A 136 -5.29 9.32 12.57
N THR A 137 -5.33 8.58 13.68
CA THR A 137 -4.75 8.98 14.97
C THR A 137 -3.74 7.93 15.42
N LEU A 138 -2.57 8.38 15.89
CA LEU A 138 -1.48 7.54 16.38
C LEU A 138 -1.32 7.68 17.89
N PHE A 139 -0.94 6.59 18.57
CA PHE A 139 -0.76 6.59 20.02
C PHE A 139 0.72 6.65 20.43
N GLY A 140 1.32 7.82 20.23
CA GLY A 140 2.67 8.13 20.72
C GLY A 140 3.80 7.41 19.99
N ASN A 141 4.99 7.45 20.59
CA ASN A 141 6.22 6.93 19.98
C ASN A 141 6.23 5.40 19.80
N ILE A 142 5.49 4.67 20.64
CA ILE A 142 5.41 3.20 20.53
C ILE A 142 4.73 2.79 19.21
N SER A 143 3.74 3.57 18.75
CA SER A 143 3.09 3.31 17.46
C SER A 143 4.08 3.39 16.30
N MET A 144 4.98 4.38 16.31
CA MET A 144 6.02 4.51 15.30
C MET A 144 6.95 3.30 15.26
N PHE A 145 7.36 2.82 16.43
CA PHE A 145 8.23 1.65 16.54
C PHE A 145 7.56 0.38 15.99
N ILE A 146 6.30 0.14 16.37
CA ILE A 146 5.54 -1.02 15.90
C ILE A 146 5.33 -0.96 14.38
N ILE A 147 4.92 0.21 13.85
CA ILE A 147 4.75 0.43 12.42
C ILE A 147 6.07 0.23 11.66
N SER A 148 7.21 0.69 12.23
CA SER A 148 8.54 0.50 11.66
C SER A 148 8.89 -0.98 11.50
N ILE A 149 8.67 -1.80 12.54
CA ILE A 149 8.89 -3.25 12.50
C ILE A 149 7.97 -3.90 11.47
N MET A 150 6.69 -3.53 11.47
CA MET A 150 5.72 -4.05 10.52
C MET A 150 6.16 -3.79 9.07
N TRP A 151 6.56 -2.57 8.74
CA TRP A 151 7.01 -2.20 7.40
C TRP A 151 8.35 -2.83 7.01
N CYS A 152 9.25 -3.06 8.00
CA CYS A 152 10.50 -3.80 7.80
C CYS A 152 10.24 -5.23 7.27
N VAL A 153 9.12 -5.84 7.66
CA VAL A 153 8.70 -7.17 7.21
C VAL A 153 7.80 -7.09 5.98
N ALA A 154 6.85 -6.16 5.95
CA ALA A 154 5.86 -6.06 4.89
C ALA A 154 6.47 -5.81 3.52
N MET A 155 7.39 -4.88 3.39
CA MET A 155 7.95 -4.50 2.09
C MET A 155 8.77 -5.61 1.43
N PRO A 156 9.69 -6.31 2.11
CA PRO A 156 10.33 -7.52 1.57
C PRO A 156 9.33 -8.59 1.13
N LEU A 157 8.28 -8.82 1.93
CA LEU A 157 7.25 -9.80 1.64
C LEU A 157 6.46 -9.45 0.36
N LEU A 158 6.10 -8.19 0.18
CA LEU A 158 5.44 -7.70 -1.04
C LEU A 158 6.33 -7.86 -2.28
N ILE A 159 7.62 -7.51 -2.18
CA ILE A 159 8.58 -7.66 -3.27
C ILE A 159 8.73 -9.13 -3.62
N TRP A 160 8.94 -10.00 -2.64
CA TRP A 160 9.07 -11.45 -2.84
C TRP A 160 7.85 -12.05 -3.53
N ALA A 161 6.64 -11.68 -3.09
CA ALA A 161 5.40 -12.15 -3.70
C ALA A 161 5.28 -11.70 -5.16
N SER A 162 5.52 -10.42 -5.43
CA SER A 162 5.48 -9.86 -6.78
C SER A 162 6.48 -10.52 -7.73
N GLU A 163 7.72 -10.75 -7.27
CA GLU A 163 8.74 -11.48 -8.05
C GLU A 163 8.32 -12.91 -8.31
N THR A 164 7.79 -13.61 -7.31
CA THR A 164 7.36 -15.00 -7.42
C THR A 164 6.23 -15.16 -8.43
N PHE A 165 5.20 -14.32 -8.34
CA PHE A 165 4.07 -14.37 -9.27
C PHE A 165 4.49 -14.04 -10.71
N THR A 166 5.37 -13.04 -10.88
CA THR A 166 5.90 -12.67 -12.19
C THR A 166 6.72 -13.81 -12.79
N ARG A 167 7.60 -14.45 -12.01
CA ARG A 167 8.41 -15.58 -12.47
C ARG A 167 7.56 -16.78 -12.85
N GLN A 168 6.54 -17.11 -12.04
CA GLN A 168 5.62 -18.21 -12.35
C GLN A 168 4.86 -17.98 -13.65
N GLN A 169 4.39 -16.76 -13.91
CA GLN A 169 3.70 -16.47 -15.17
C GLN A 169 4.62 -16.62 -16.37
N LEU A 170 5.83 -16.05 -16.33
CA LEU A 170 6.79 -16.09 -17.44
C LEU A 170 7.36 -17.51 -17.71
N SER A 171 7.27 -18.42 -16.74
CA SER A 171 7.68 -19.81 -16.92
C SER A 171 6.60 -20.69 -17.59
N GLN A 172 5.39 -20.17 -17.77
CA GLN A 172 4.24 -20.85 -18.38
C GLN A 172 3.99 -20.42 -19.84
N GLU A 173 4.69 -19.37 -20.31
CA GLU A 173 4.69 -18.86 -21.68
C GLU A 173 5.85 -19.45 -22.48
#